data_aef999e1adbc5a8242426940136ac4c9
#
_entry.id   aef999e1adbc5a8242426940136ac4c9
#
_cell.length_a   1.000
_cell.length_b   1.000
_cell.length_c   1.000
_cell.angle_alpha   90.00
_cell.angle_beta   90.00
_cell.angle_gamma   90.00
#
_symmetry.space_group_name_H-M   'P 1'
#
loop_
_entity.id
_entity.type
_entity.pdbx_description
1 polymer ?
#
loop_
_entity_poly.entity_id
_entity_poly.type
_entity_poly.pdbx_seq_one_letter_code
_entity_poly.pdbx_strand_id
1 'polypeptide(L)'
;YVTALMRLMGYDNLIHTYTANDIFVDIPKDAEYKDSVSLAFALGILKDDYNGYFRPNSPIKYNDAIRLAVRALGYGEQAELNGGNPNGYTWVASMLKFPCKTADTPDTLKCDIARLFFRCTEVSQKEPVKWASDYVVYAKEGRTILEQADIISDEGVVTANYISNLKESAATDRETVKIDNVLYNIGTTKASDLLGCKV
;
A
#
# COMPACT_ATOMS: atom_id res chain seq x y z
N TYR A 1 5.80 9.11 -8.07
CA TYR A 1 5.20 7.82 -7.73
C TYR A 1 6.15 7.00 -6.85
N VAL A 2 7.37 6.71 -7.30
CA VAL A 2 8.31 5.84 -6.57
C VAL A 2 8.56 6.35 -5.15
N THR A 3 8.88 7.62 -4.97
CA THR A 3 9.07 8.22 -3.65
C THR A 3 7.86 8.04 -2.73
N ALA A 4 6.65 8.27 -3.25
CA ALA A 4 5.41 8.09 -2.48
C ALA A 4 5.17 6.61 -2.12
N LEU A 5 5.46 5.68 -3.04
CA LEU A 5 5.38 4.25 -2.77
C LEU A 5 6.38 3.83 -1.68
N MET A 6 7.63 4.29 -1.75
CA MET A 6 8.65 3.97 -0.75
C MET A 6 8.29 4.48 0.64
N ARG A 7 7.73 5.69 0.73
CA ARG A 7 7.20 6.24 1.99
C ARG A 7 6.01 5.45 2.52
N LEU A 8 5.08 5.07 1.63
CA LEU A 8 3.96 4.21 1.99
C LEU A 8 4.41 2.89 2.61
N MET A 9 5.49 2.31 2.07
CA MET A 9 6.09 1.07 2.57
C MET A 9 6.90 1.23 3.87
N GLY A 10 6.95 2.44 4.45
CA GLY A 10 7.67 2.71 5.69
C GLY A 10 9.19 2.87 5.54
N TYR A 11 9.70 3.06 4.33
CA TYR A 11 11.13 3.20 4.07
C TYR A 11 11.66 4.63 4.20
N ASP A 12 10.89 5.58 4.77
CA ASP A 12 11.28 6.98 4.84
C ASP A 12 12.62 7.18 5.57
N ASN A 13 12.81 6.53 6.72
CA ASN A 13 14.08 6.58 7.46
C ASN A 13 15.25 5.96 6.68
N LEU A 14 15.01 4.90 5.92
CA LEU A 14 16.05 4.25 5.10
C LEU A 14 16.44 5.11 3.90
N ILE A 15 15.51 5.82 3.29
CA ILE A 15 15.76 6.76 2.20
C ILE A 15 16.82 7.78 2.61
N HIS A 16 16.71 8.37 3.81
CA HIS A 16 17.61 9.39 4.31
C HIS A 16 19.00 8.86 4.74
N THR A 17 19.13 7.57 4.99
CA THR A 17 20.39 6.94 5.41
C THR A 17 21.08 6.17 4.29
N TYR A 18 20.38 5.90 3.19
CA TYR A 18 20.91 5.14 2.07
C TYR A 18 21.80 6.00 1.20
N THR A 19 23.05 5.55 1.00
CA THR A 19 23.97 6.20 0.07
C THR A 19 23.65 5.77 -1.36
N ALA A 20 23.05 6.67 -2.13
CA ALA A 20 22.61 6.41 -3.47
C ALA A 20 23.79 6.25 -4.46
N ASN A 21 23.75 5.17 -5.23
CA ASN A 21 24.61 5.02 -6.41
C ASN A 21 23.97 5.71 -7.63
N ASP A 22 24.79 6.13 -8.58
CA ASP A 22 24.33 6.66 -9.86
C ASP A 22 23.91 5.49 -10.77
N ILE A 23 22.66 5.01 -10.57
CA ILE A 23 22.11 3.85 -11.30
C ILE A 23 21.52 4.29 -12.65
N PHE A 24 20.87 5.43 -12.67
CA PHE A 24 20.21 5.98 -13.85
C PHE A 24 20.91 7.25 -14.33
N VAL A 25 21.18 7.31 -15.64
CA VAL A 25 21.95 8.41 -16.24
C VAL A 25 21.17 9.73 -16.33
N ASP A 26 19.85 9.68 -16.27
CA ASP A 26 18.95 10.81 -16.39
C ASP A 26 18.43 11.37 -15.05
N ILE A 27 18.97 10.89 -13.93
CA ILE A 27 18.65 11.42 -12.61
C ILE A 27 19.76 12.42 -12.20
N PRO A 28 19.43 13.70 -11.99
CA PRO A 28 20.37 14.68 -11.45
C PRO A 28 20.91 14.25 -10.08
N LYS A 29 22.17 14.58 -9.78
CA LYS A 29 22.82 14.21 -8.52
C LYS A 29 22.17 14.83 -7.29
N ASP A 30 21.55 15.99 -7.45
CA ASP A 30 20.85 16.78 -6.46
C ASP A 30 19.32 16.57 -6.46
N ALA A 31 18.82 15.60 -7.22
CA ALA A 31 17.38 15.34 -7.28
C ALA A 31 16.87 14.77 -5.96
N GLU A 32 15.86 15.40 -5.37
CA GLU A 32 15.23 14.99 -4.09
C GLU A 32 14.72 13.53 -4.09
N TYR A 33 14.38 13.00 -5.27
CA TYR A 33 13.87 11.63 -5.41
C TYR A 33 14.98 10.59 -5.68
N LYS A 34 16.25 11.00 -5.83
CA LYS A 34 17.36 10.13 -6.17
C LYS A 34 17.51 8.96 -5.19
N ASP A 35 17.53 9.25 -3.91
CA ASP A 35 17.73 8.25 -2.86
C ASP A 35 16.57 7.26 -2.82
N SER A 36 15.33 7.73 -2.99
CA SER A 36 14.14 6.87 -3.09
C SER A 36 14.21 5.92 -4.28
N VAL A 37 14.66 6.40 -5.43
CA VAL A 37 14.77 5.59 -6.66
C VAL A 37 15.90 4.57 -6.52
N SER A 38 17.04 4.98 -5.98
CA SER A 38 18.19 4.10 -5.76
C SER A 38 17.89 3.01 -4.74
N LEU A 39 17.19 3.35 -3.66
CA LEU A 39 16.73 2.36 -2.66
C LEU A 39 15.70 1.40 -3.26
N ALA A 40 14.73 1.90 -4.04
CA ALA A 40 13.75 1.05 -4.71
C ALA A 40 14.40 0.07 -5.70
N PHE A 41 15.49 0.49 -6.36
CA PHE A 41 16.29 -0.39 -7.21
C PHE A 41 17.04 -1.44 -6.39
N ALA A 42 17.71 -1.04 -5.31
CA ALA A 42 18.42 -1.95 -4.41
C ALA A 42 17.50 -3.00 -3.79
N LEU A 43 16.25 -2.65 -3.49
CA LEU A 43 15.22 -3.57 -2.97
C LEU A 43 14.55 -4.42 -4.08
N GLY A 44 14.94 -4.27 -5.35
CA GLY A 44 14.35 -5.00 -6.47
C GLY A 44 12.92 -4.63 -6.84
N ILE A 45 12.40 -3.52 -6.26
CA ILE A 45 11.11 -2.94 -6.64
C ILE A 45 11.21 -2.36 -8.06
N LEU A 46 12.25 -1.58 -8.31
CA LEU A 46 12.67 -1.19 -9.64
C LEU A 46 13.67 -2.23 -10.17
N LYS A 47 13.56 -2.56 -11.45
CA LYS A 47 14.56 -3.36 -12.18
C LYS A 47 15.04 -2.54 -13.37
N ASP A 48 16.19 -2.92 -13.94
CA ASP A 48 16.74 -2.25 -15.13
C ASP A 48 16.00 -2.65 -16.42
N ASP A 49 14.68 -2.43 -16.40
CA ASP A 49 13.81 -2.65 -17.56
C ASP A 49 13.90 -1.46 -18.56
N TYR A 50 14.71 -0.43 -18.25
CA TYR A 50 14.68 0.88 -18.90
C TYR A 50 16.01 1.28 -19.55
N ASN A 51 16.94 0.34 -19.73
CA ASN A 51 18.26 0.60 -20.35
C ASN A 51 19.04 1.75 -19.68
N GLY A 52 19.04 1.83 -18.37
CA GLY A 52 19.74 2.87 -17.61
C GLY A 52 19.04 4.23 -17.55
N TYR A 53 17.80 4.35 -18.01
CA TYR A 53 17.00 5.59 -17.95
C TYR A 53 15.80 5.42 -17.05
N PHE A 54 15.62 6.31 -16.08
CA PHE A 54 14.45 6.34 -15.18
C PHE A 54 13.27 7.12 -15.74
N ARG A 55 13.55 8.17 -16.53
CA ARG A 55 12.57 9.07 -17.16
C ARG A 55 11.67 9.77 -16.13
N PRO A 56 12.23 10.57 -15.21
CA PRO A 56 11.53 11.12 -14.05
C PRO A 56 10.33 12.00 -14.39
N ASN A 57 10.37 12.66 -15.57
CA ASN A 57 9.31 13.56 -16.03
C ASN A 57 8.23 12.87 -16.89
N SER A 58 8.37 11.58 -17.16
CA SER A 58 7.37 10.84 -17.93
C SER A 58 6.21 10.39 -17.05
N PRO A 59 4.95 10.52 -17.51
CA PRO A 59 3.79 9.97 -16.78
C PRO A 59 3.93 8.46 -16.59
N ILE A 60 3.66 7.98 -15.38
CA ILE A 60 3.63 6.54 -15.14
C ILE A 60 2.36 5.92 -15.73
N LYS A 61 2.51 4.81 -16.45
CA LYS A 61 1.36 4.02 -16.88
C LYS A 61 0.79 3.23 -15.71
N TYR A 62 -0.53 3.03 -15.68
CA TYR A 62 -1.19 2.36 -14.57
C TYR A 62 -0.67 0.93 -14.35
N ASN A 63 -0.41 0.18 -15.42
CA ASN A 63 0.17 -1.16 -15.32
C ASN A 63 1.59 -1.15 -14.73
N ASP A 64 2.38 -0.11 -15.00
CA ASP A 64 3.69 0.04 -14.37
C ASP A 64 3.55 0.39 -12.88
N ALA A 65 2.56 1.22 -12.53
CA ALA A 65 2.25 1.51 -11.13
C ALA A 65 1.84 0.23 -10.36
N ILE A 66 0.97 -0.60 -10.94
CA ILE A 66 0.60 -1.91 -10.40
C ILE A 66 1.84 -2.80 -10.24
N ARG A 67 2.68 -2.90 -11.27
CA ARG A 67 3.89 -3.74 -11.23
C ARG A 67 4.80 -3.36 -10.07
N LEU A 68 5.05 -2.08 -9.87
CA LEU A 68 5.89 -1.58 -8.78
C LEU A 68 5.23 -1.84 -7.41
N ALA A 69 3.91 -1.65 -7.27
CA ALA A 69 3.18 -1.95 -6.04
C ALA A 69 3.21 -3.44 -5.69
N VAL A 70 3.00 -4.32 -6.67
CA VAL A 70 3.10 -5.78 -6.51
C VAL A 70 4.49 -6.19 -6.02
N ARG A 71 5.56 -5.63 -6.61
CA ARG A 71 6.93 -5.89 -6.17
C ARG A 71 7.20 -5.35 -4.78
N ALA A 72 6.74 -4.14 -4.47
CA ALA A 72 6.91 -3.51 -3.16
C ALA A 72 6.25 -4.32 -2.02
N LEU A 73 5.09 -4.92 -2.29
CA LEU A 73 4.40 -5.80 -1.35
C LEU A 73 5.00 -7.23 -1.26
N GLY A 74 6.08 -7.53 -2.02
CA GLY A 74 6.76 -8.82 -2.00
C GLY A 74 6.15 -9.91 -2.90
N TYR A 75 5.18 -9.58 -3.75
CA TYR A 75 4.53 -10.52 -4.66
C TYR A 75 5.19 -10.60 -6.06
N GLY A 76 6.33 -9.92 -6.25
CA GLY A 76 7.01 -9.87 -7.54
C GLY A 76 7.39 -11.23 -8.09
N GLU A 77 7.96 -12.12 -7.27
CA GLU A 77 8.34 -13.47 -7.66
C GLU A 77 7.12 -14.29 -8.09
N GLN A 78 6.02 -14.20 -7.33
CA GLN A 78 4.77 -14.87 -7.68
C GLN A 78 4.23 -14.38 -9.04
N ALA A 79 4.36 -13.10 -9.35
CA ALA A 79 3.98 -12.55 -10.65
C ALA A 79 4.88 -13.09 -11.78
N GLU A 80 6.20 -13.16 -11.56
CA GLU A 80 7.12 -13.70 -12.56
C GLU A 80 6.84 -15.20 -12.86
N LEU A 81 6.56 -16.00 -11.84
CA LEU A 81 6.20 -17.40 -11.98
C LEU A 81 4.85 -17.62 -12.72
N ASN A 82 3.95 -16.65 -12.66
CA ASN A 82 2.63 -16.71 -13.32
C ASN A 82 2.59 -15.97 -14.66
N GLY A 83 3.69 -15.89 -15.38
CA GLY A 83 3.77 -15.37 -16.74
C GLY A 83 4.39 -13.97 -16.85
N GLY A 84 4.94 -13.43 -15.77
CA GLY A 84 5.70 -12.19 -15.79
C GLY A 84 4.89 -10.96 -16.23
N ASN A 85 5.60 -10.00 -16.82
CA ASN A 85 4.97 -8.76 -17.29
C ASN A 85 4.40 -8.93 -18.72
N PRO A 86 3.13 -8.55 -19.00
CA PRO A 86 2.16 -7.96 -18.06
C PRO A 86 1.28 -8.98 -17.33
N ASN A 87 1.17 -10.21 -17.82
CA ASN A 87 0.12 -11.17 -17.46
C ASN A 87 0.17 -11.57 -15.98
N GLY A 88 1.34 -11.97 -15.49
CA GLY A 88 1.51 -12.38 -14.10
C GLY A 88 1.23 -11.25 -13.11
N TYR A 89 1.63 -10.02 -13.44
CA TYR A 89 1.35 -8.84 -12.61
C TYR A 89 -0.13 -8.50 -12.60
N THR A 90 -0.83 -8.63 -13.73
CA THR A 90 -2.28 -8.43 -13.82
C THR A 90 -3.02 -9.51 -13.03
N TRP A 91 -2.56 -10.76 -13.09
CA TRP A 91 -3.12 -11.86 -12.31
C TRP A 91 -2.98 -11.62 -10.80
N VAL A 92 -1.77 -11.26 -10.33
CA VAL A 92 -1.53 -10.92 -8.92
C VAL A 92 -2.37 -9.72 -8.48
N ALA A 93 -2.44 -8.67 -9.30
CA ALA A 93 -3.27 -7.49 -9.01
C ALA A 93 -4.75 -7.86 -8.82
N SER A 94 -5.26 -8.76 -9.66
CA SER A 94 -6.63 -9.30 -9.54
C SER A 94 -6.82 -10.10 -8.25
N MET A 95 -5.87 -10.97 -7.92
CA MET A 95 -5.87 -11.75 -6.68
C MET A 95 -5.87 -10.85 -5.44
N LEU A 96 -5.08 -9.78 -5.45
CA LEU A 96 -4.99 -8.78 -4.38
C LEU A 96 -6.16 -7.78 -4.38
N LYS A 97 -7.09 -7.91 -5.33
CA LYS A 97 -8.25 -7.01 -5.53
C LYS A 97 -7.82 -5.56 -5.72
N PHE A 98 -6.74 -5.31 -6.46
CA PHE A 98 -6.33 -3.97 -6.82
C PHE A 98 -7.41 -3.28 -7.65
N PRO A 99 -7.66 -1.99 -7.43
CA PRO A 99 -8.69 -1.27 -8.15
C PRO A 99 -8.38 -1.21 -9.65
N CYS A 100 -9.42 -1.32 -10.46
CA CYS A 100 -9.31 -1.03 -11.89
C CYS A 100 -9.11 0.49 -12.10
N LYS A 101 -8.51 0.86 -13.21
CA LYS A 101 -8.41 2.25 -13.64
C LYS A 101 -9.81 2.88 -13.75
N THR A 102 -9.96 4.12 -13.28
CA THR A 102 -11.28 4.79 -13.20
C THR A 102 -11.83 5.15 -14.57
N ALA A 103 -10.96 5.50 -15.52
CA ALA A 103 -11.37 5.93 -16.86
C ALA A 103 -10.55 5.20 -17.92
N ASP A 104 -11.15 4.94 -19.06
CA ASP A 104 -10.48 4.39 -20.25
C ASP A 104 -9.71 5.50 -21.00
N THR A 105 -8.80 6.14 -20.27
CA THR A 105 -7.91 7.16 -20.80
C THR A 105 -6.49 6.60 -20.86
N PRO A 106 -5.62 7.04 -21.79
CA PRO A 106 -4.22 6.58 -21.83
C PRO A 106 -3.45 7.00 -20.57
N ASP A 107 -3.84 8.10 -19.95
CA ASP A 107 -3.14 8.67 -18.80
C ASP A 107 -3.60 8.06 -17.47
N THR A 108 -2.67 7.94 -16.54
CA THR A 108 -2.95 7.52 -15.16
C THR A 108 -3.31 8.75 -14.33
N LEU A 109 -4.50 8.72 -13.73
CA LEU A 109 -4.98 9.82 -12.88
C LEU A 109 -4.41 9.70 -11.45
N LYS A 110 -4.28 10.84 -10.77
CA LYS A 110 -3.84 10.84 -9.36
C LYS A 110 -4.80 10.06 -8.45
N CYS A 111 -6.10 10.09 -8.75
CA CYS A 111 -7.10 9.33 -8.00
C CYS A 111 -6.92 7.80 -8.18
N ASP A 112 -6.49 7.33 -9.36
CA ASP A 112 -6.20 5.91 -9.57
C ASP A 112 -5.03 5.46 -8.70
N ILE A 113 -3.97 6.28 -8.60
CA ILE A 113 -2.83 6.02 -7.73
C ILE A 113 -3.22 6.06 -6.25
N ALA A 114 -4.04 7.02 -5.84
CA ALA A 114 -4.51 7.11 -4.45
C ALA A 114 -5.33 5.86 -4.05
N ARG A 115 -6.22 5.38 -4.93
CA ARG A 115 -7.00 4.15 -4.70
C ARG A 115 -6.09 2.91 -4.67
N LEU A 116 -5.09 2.84 -5.54
CA LEU A 116 -4.11 1.77 -5.53
C LEU A 116 -3.32 1.76 -4.22
N PHE A 117 -2.82 2.91 -3.78
CA PHE A 117 -2.08 3.05 -2.52
C PHE A 117 -2.94 2.70 -1.30
N PHE A 118 -4.18 3.18 -1.27
CA PHE A 118 -5.12 2.79 -0.21
C PHE A 118 -5.28 1.27 -0.15
N ARG A 119 -5.48 0.62 -1.29
CA ARG A 119 -5.57 -0.85 -1.32
C ARG A 119 -4.29 -1.53 -0.88
N CYS A 120 -3.11 -0.98 -1.22
CA CYS A 120 -1.83 -1.53 -0.75
C CYS A 120 -1.73 -1.54 0.78
N THR A 121 -2.35 -0.58 1.49
CA THR A 121 -2.30 -0.54 2.96
C THR A 121 -3.05 -1.69 3.63
N GLU A 122 -4.03 -2.26 2.95
CA GLU A 122 -4.89 -3.36 3.43
C GLU A 122 -4.39 -4.75 3.03
N VAL A 123 -3.38 -4.82 2.17
CA VAL A 123 -2.83 -6.09 1.68
C VAL A 123 -1.71 -6.56 2.60
N SER A 124 -1.77 -7.83 3.01
CA SER A 124 -0.67 -8.47 3.74
C SER A 124 0.59 -8.51 2.88
N GLN A 125 1.70 -8.04 3.40
CA GLN A 125 2.97 -8.08 2.70
C GLN A 125 3.53 -9.51 2.70
N LYS A 126 4.30 -9.87 1.68
CA LYS A 126 5.07 -11.11 1.67
C LYS A 126 6.43 -10.87 2.33
N GLU A 127 6.68 -11.57 3.41
CA GLU A 127 7.96 -11.51 4.11
C GLU A 127 8.95 -12.52 3.53
N PRO A 128 10.23 -12.16 3.40
CA PRO A 128 11.27 -13.10 2.98
C PRO A 128 11.50 -14.14 4.08
N VAL A 129 11.40 -15.41 3.73
CA VAL A 129 11.67 -16.53 4.65
C VAL A 129 13.09 -17.02 4.53
N LYS A 130 13.68 -16.88 3.35
CA LYS A 130 15.03 -17.35 3.06
C LYS A 130 15.76 -16.39 2.15
N TRP A 131 16.96 -16.01 2.55
CA TRP A 131 17.92 -15.29 1.73
C TRP A 131 18.93 -16.29 1.18
N ALA A 132 19.06 -16.33 -0.14
CA ALA A 132 20.18 -16.99 -0.80
C ALA A 132 21.03 -15.92 -1.49
N SER A 133 22.24 -16.23 -1.86
CA SER A 133 23.18 -15.29 -2.50
C SER A 133 22.58 -14.59 -3.73
N ASP A 134 21.67 -15.25 -4.43
CA ASP A 134 21.19 -14.82 -5.74
C ASP A 134 19.68 -14.57 -5.80
N TYR A 135 18.92 -14.91 -4.75
CA TYR A 135 17.45 -14.73 -4.73
C TYR A 135 16.88 -14.70 -3.31
N VAL A 136 15.71 -14.09 -3.21
CA VAL A 136 14.90 -14.02 -1.98
C VAL A 136 13.63 -14.82 -2.19
N VAL A 137 13.35 -15.75 -1.28
CA VAL A 137 12.11 -16.53 -1.30
C VAL A 137 11.11 -15.90 -0.33
N TYR A 138 9.99 -15.48 -0.86
CA TYR A 138 8.85 -14.96 -0.09
C TYR A 138 7.84 -16.08 0.14
N ALA A 139 7.79 -16.61 1.35
CA ALA A 139 6.94 -17.76 1.65
C ALA A 139 5.86 -17.50 2.70
N LYS A 140 5.94 -16.39 3.44
CA LYS A 140 5.03 -16.10 4.55
C LYS A 140 4.28 -14.79 4.31
N GLU A 141 2.98 -14.80 4.58
CA GLU A 141 2.20 -13.57 4.70
C GLU A 141 2.56 -12.88 6.00
N GLY A 142 3.01 -11.64 5.89
CA GLY A 142 3.28 -10.74 6.99
C GLY A 142 2.05 -9.89 7.33
N ARG A 143 2.31 -8.84 8.12
CA ARG A 143 1.29 -7.87 8.46
C ARG A 143 1.00 -6.92 7.30
N THR A 144 -0.17 -6.30 7.32
CA THR A 144 -0.49 -5.16 6.45
C THR A 144 0.27 -3.91 6.88
N ILE A 145 0.31 -2.89 6.01
CA ILE A 145 0.92 -1.60 6.36
C ILE A 145 0.15 -0.93 7.51
N LEU A 146 -1.18 -1.05 7.52
CA LEU A 146 -2.02 -0.52 8.62
C LEU A 146 -1.68 -1.19 9.96
N GLU A 147 -1.59 -2.51 9.98
CA GLU A 147 -1.23 -3.25 11.19
C GLU A 147 0.19 -2.95 11.69
N GLN A 148 1.13 -2.65 10.77
CA GLN A 148 2.48 -2.21 11.15
C GLN A 148 2.50 -0.82 11.77
N ALA A 149 1.53 0.03 11.41
CA ALA A 149 1.33 1.36 11.98
C ALA A 149 0.40 1.35 13.22
N ASP A 150 0.11 0.16 13.77
CA ASP A 150 -0.85 -0.06 14.87
C ASP A 150 -2.27 0.48 14.58
N ILE A 151 -2.63 0.56 13.28
CA ILE A 151 -3.97 0.92 12.83
C ILE A 151 -4.76 -0.36 12.59
N ILE A 152 -5.81 -0.55 13.38
CA ILE A 152 -6.73 -1.67 13.23
C ILE A 152 -7.88 -1.23 12.33
N SER A 153 -8.14 -2.01 11.27
CA SER A 153 -9.35 -1.89 10.46
C SER A 153 -10.32 -2.97 10.89
N ASP A 154 -11.48 -2.57 11.39
CA ASP A 154 -12.53 -3.49 11.83
C ASP A 154 -13.86 -3.03 11.23
N GLU A 155 -14.78 -3.97 11.05
CA GLU A 155 -16.12 -3.68 10.54
C GLU A 155 -17.15 -4.21 11.55
N GLY A 156 -18.18 -3.40 11.80
CA GLY A 156 -19.21 -3.83 12.72
C GLY A 156 -20.45 -2.93 12.67
N VAL A 157 -21.44 -3.26 13.47
CA VAL A 157 -22.65 -2.45 13.61
C VAL A 157 -22.54 -1.57 14.85
N VAL A 158 -22.80 -0.27 14.71
CA VAL A 158 -22.87 0.63 15.87
C VAL A 158 -24.09 0.26 16.71
N THR A 159 -23.86 -0.39 17.85
CA THR A 159 -24.92 -0.93 18.71
C THR A 159 -25.29 -0.01 19.86
N ALA A 160 -24.41 0.92 20.23
CA ALA A 160 -24.72 1.93 21.24
C ALA A 160 -23.98 3.24 20.99
N ASN A 161 -24.63 4.34 21.33
CA ASN A 161 -24.09 5.69 21.41
C ASN A 161 -24.51 6.36 22.71
N TYR A 162 -24.22 7.65 22.88
CA TYR A 162 -24.57 8.42 24.09
C TYR A 162 -26.10 8.62 24.30
N ILE A 163 -26.90 8.37 23.28
CA ILE A 163 -28.38 8.52 23.35
C ILE A 163 -29.03 7.19 23.67
N SER A 164 -28.58 6.12 23.03
CA SER A 164 -29.27 4.82 23.08
C SER A 164 -28.32 3.64 22.90
N ASN A 165 -28.76 2.50 23.39
CA ASN A 165 -28.14 1.20 23.19
C ASN A 165 -29.17 0.22 22.65
N LEU A 166 -28.89 -0.44 21.53
CA LEU A 166 -29.82 -1.34 20.85
C LEU A 166 -29.93 -2.71 21.54
N LYS A 167 -28.97 -3.08 22.35
CA LYS A 167 -28.89 -4.41 23.02
C LYS A 167 -29.06 -4.34 24.53
N GLU A 168 -28.72 -3.24 25.17
CA GLU A 168 -28.65 -3.07 26.60
C GLU A 168 -29.38 -1.79 27.04
N SER A 169 -29.67 -1.66 28.34
CA SER A 169 -30.35 -0.48 28.87
C SER A 169 -29.45 0.75 29.07
N ALA A 170 -28.15 0.57 29.05
CA ALA A 170 -27.19 1.64 29.30
C ALA A 170 -26.61 2.19 27.96
N ALA A 171 -26.72 3.50 27.79
CA ALA A 171 -26.03 4.22 26.72
C ALA A 171 -24.53 4.36 27.01
N THR A 172 -23.74 4.75 26.03
CA THR A 172 -22.32 5.04 26.20
C THR A 172 -22.10 6.51 26.59
N ASP A 173 -20.86 6.87 26.89
CA ASP A 173 -20.47 8.27 27.05
C ASP A 173 -20.49 9.01 25.70
N ARG A 174 -20.46 10.36 25.75
CA ARG A 174 -20.49 11.18 24.54
C ARG A 174 -19.28 11.01 23.63
N GLU A 175 -18.16 10.56 24.18
CA GLU A 175 -16.90 10.38 23.45
C GLU A 175 -16.69 8.96 22.94
N THR A 176 -17.66 8.07 23.19
CA THR A 176 -17.54 6.66 22.84
C THR A 176 -18.76 6.12 22.10
N VAL A 177 -18.54 5.11 21.29
CA VAL A 177 -19.58 4.28 20.65
C VAL A 177 -19.26 2.80 20.89
N LYS A 178 -20.29 1.97 20.92
CA LYS A 178 -20.13 0.51 20.95
C LYS A 178 -20.38 -0.03 19.53
N ILE A 179 -19.37 -0.65 18.95
CA ILE A 179 -19.47 -1.35 17.68
C ILE A 179 -19.48 -2.84 18.03
N ASP A 180 -20.58 -3.51 17.71
CA ASP A 180 -20.93 -4.84 18.20
C ASP A 180 -20.81 -4.92 19.73
N ASN A 181 -19.73 -5.51 20.24
CA ASN A 181 -19.50 -5.65 21.70
C ASN A 181 -18.25 -4.88 22.18
N VAL A 182 -17.58 -4.13 21.32
CA VAL A 182 -16.35 -3.40 21.63
C VAL A 182 -16.63 -1.91 21.74
N LEU A 183 -16.06 -1.28 22.76
CA LEU A 183 -16.17 0.16 22.98
C LEU A 183 -15.03 0.88 22.25
N TYR A 184 -15.38 1.88 21.46
CA TYR A 184 -14.43 2.70 20.70
C TYR A 184 -14.58 4.17 21.07
N ASN A 185 -13.46 4.88 21.10
CA ASN A 185 -13.47 6.34 21.20
C ASN A 185 -13.76 6.93 19.82
N ILE A 186 -14.74 7.82 19.72
CA ILE A 186 -15.16 8.42 18.44
C ILE A 186 -14.18 9.44 17.90
N GLY A 187 -13.31 10.02 18.72
CA GLY A 187 -12.39 11.08 18.32
C GLY A 187 -13.11 12.23 17.63
N THR A 188 -12.69 12.53 16.40
CA THR A 188 -13.31 13.58 15.55
C THR A 188 -14.34 13.05 14.57
N THR A 189 -14.70 11.78 14.63
CA THR A 189 -15.66 11.15 13.71
C THR A 189 -17.11 11.44 14.11
N LYS A 190 -18.05 11.17 13.19
CA LYS A 190 -19.49 11.24 13.45
C LYS A 190 -20.08 9.85 13.74
N ALA A 191 -19.30 8.93 14.28
CA ALA A 191 -19.72 7.55 14.50
C ALA A 191 -20.95 7.45 15.44
N SER A 192 -21.14 8.42 16.34
CA SER A 192 -22.31 8.52 17.19
C SER A 192 -23.65 8.68 16.42
N ASP A 193 -23.60 9.22 15.21
CA ASP A 193 -24.80 9.46 14.39
C ASP A 193 -25.19 8.20 13.58
N LEU A 194 -24.37 7.17 13.61
CA LEU A 194 -24.50 5.95 12.79
C LEU A 194 -25.11 4.76 13.55
N LEU A 195 -25.88 5.02 14.60
CA LEU A 195 -26.52 3.94 15.39
C LEU A 195 -27.35 3.01 14.50
N GLY A 196 -27.08 1.72 14.58
CA GLY A 196 -27.69 0.68 13.75
C GLY A 196 -27.08 0.52 12.36
N CYS A 197 -26.14 1.36 11.97
CA CYS A 197 -25.44 1.24 10.68
C CYS A 197 -24.20 0.34 10.80
N LYS A 198 -23.88 -0.36 9.73
CA LYS A 198 -22.58 -1.00 9.56
C LYS A 198 -21.55 0.08 9.21
N VAL A 199 -20.46 0.08 9.92
CA VAL A 199 -19.34 1.03 9.77
C VAL A 199 -18.06 0.26 9.55
#